data_83617b7f530ad68163ca9842052c5b60
#
_entry.id   83617b7f530ad68163ca9842052c5b60
#
_cell.length_a   1.000
_cell.length_b   1.000
_cell.length_c   1.000
_cell.angle_alpha   90.00
_cell.angle_beta   90.00
_cell.angle_gamma   90.00
#
_symmetry.space_group_name_H-M   'P 1'
#
loop_
_entity.id
_entity.type
_entity.pdbx_description
1 polymer ?
#
loop_
_entity_poly.entity_id
_entity_poly.type
_entity_poly.pdbx_seq_one_letter_code
_entity_poly.pdbx_strand_id
1 'polypeptide(L)'
;PSPTVSQQRILATLNIVQMVSCILFPVGGLIVSVFLFYYLKLKQPISCLQNGIMRIQNNDLDFSLPILSNDEMGQLCAAFEEMRSELLKSNRLLWQQAEERKRLNAAFSHDLRNPITVLKGSVKLLRQGIQDEQTIDRLESYTLRIEQYVEAMSSVQKLEQLSVKPKEIRLSVLQSELQETARLL
;
A
#
# COMPACT_ATOMS: atom_id res chain seq x y z
N PRO A 1 18.74 52.28 -67.23
CA PRO A 1 17.53 51.77 -67.84
C PRO A 1 16.58 51.34 -66.72
N SER A 2 15.44 52.09 -66.66
CA SER A 2 14.39 51.79 -65.72
C SER A 2 13.77 50.40 -66.04
N PRO A 3 13.52 49.55 -65.06
CA PRO A 3 12.95 48.20 -65.28
C PRO A 3 11.55 48.30 -65.89
N THR A 4 11.30 47.48 -66.91
CA THR A 4 10.01 47.46 -67.59
C THR A 4 8.92 46.97 -66.62
N VAL A 5 7.65 47.39 -66.83
CA VAL A 5 6.51 47.04 -65.92
C VAL A 5 6.38 45.54 -65.69
N SER A 6 6.75 44.71 -66.66
CA SER A 6 6.79 43.24 -66.51
C SER A 6 7.88 42.74 -65.53
N GLN A 7 9.05 43.37 -65.54
CA GLN A 7 10.15 43.06 -64.60
C GLN A 7 9.83 43.48 -63.21
N GLN A 8 9.13 44.59 -62.97
CA GLN A 8 8.66 44.99 -61.63
C GLN A 8 7.65 44.01 -61.05
N ARG A 9 6.73 43.48 -61.86
CA ARG A 9 5.77 42.45 -61.40
C ARG A 9 6.46 41.14 -61.00
N ILE A 10 7.44 40.71 -61.79
CA ILE A 10 8.23 39.51 -61.52
C ILE A 10 9.03 39.68 -60.23
N LEU A 11 9.65 40.82 -59.99
CA LEU A 11 10.38 41.08 -58.72
C LEU A 11 9.45 41.17 -57.54
N ALA A 12 8.27 41.73 -57.64
CA ALA A 12 7.28 41.78 -56.59
C ALA A 12 6.77 40.36 -56.21
N THR A 13 6.48 39.50 -57.19
CA THR A 13 6.07 38.11 -56.93
C THR A 13 7.19 37.30 -56.33
N LEU A 14 8.42 37.44 -56.74
CA LEU A 14 9.59 36.81 -56.16
C LEU A 14 9.78 37.21 -54.67
N ASN A 15 9.64 38.49 -54.35
CA ASN A 15 9.73 38.98 -52.97
C ASN A 15 8.62 38.46 -52.11
N ILE A 16 7.37 38.36 -52.60
CA ILE A 16 6.25 37.78 -51.86
C ILE A 16 6.51 36.29 -51.60
N VAL A 17 6.94 35.53 -52.59
CA VAL A 17 7.27 34.09 -52.44
C VAL A 17 8.40 33.92 -51.43
N GLN A 18 9.42 34.78 -51.50
CA GLN A 18 10.53 34.73 -50.56
C GLN A 18 10.08 35.04 -49.11
N MET A 19 9.24 36.07 -48.89
CA MET A 19 8.67 36.39 -47.58
C MET A 19 7.82 35.24 -47.03
N VAL A 20 6.94 34.67 -47.84
CA VAL A 20 6.08 33.54 -47.43
C VAL A 20 6.93 32.31 -47.09
N SER A 21 7.93 32.00 -47.91
CA SER A 21 8.84 30.88 -47.64
C SER A 21 9.64 31.09 -46.36
N CYS A 22 10.11 32.32 -46.10
CA CYS A 22 10.88 32.65 -44.89
C CYS A 22 10.07 32.50 -43.58
N ILE A 23 8.75 32.57 -43.65
CA ILE A 23 7.85 32.33 -42.50
C ILE A 23 7.40 30.86 -42.43
N LEU A 24 7.06 30.27 -43.58
CA LEU A 24 6.51 28.91 -43.64
C LEU A 24 7.52 27.84 -43.20
N PHE A 25 8.79 27.97 -43.58
CA PHE A 25 9.84 27.01 -43.24
C PHE A 25 10.13 26.93 -41.73
N PRO A 26 10.35 28.05 -41.02
CA PRO A 26 10.60 27.99 -39.57
C PRO A 26 9.38 27.52 -38.81
N VAL A 27 8.16 27.94 -39.17
CA VAL A 27 6.91 27.48 -38.51
C VAL A 27 6.70 25.98 -38.71
N GLY A 28 6.89 25.49 -39.95
CA GLY A 28 6.83 24.05 -40.24
C GLY A 28 7.88 23.24 -39.45
N GLY A 29 9.11 23.74 -39.42
CA GLY A 29 10.20 23.13 -38.65
C GLY A 29 9.90 23.09 -37.16
N LEU A 30 9.30 24.13 -36.59
CA LEU A 30 8.93 24.20 -35.19
C LEU A 30 7.81 23.18 -34.86
N ILE A 31 6.79 23.08 -35.69
CA ILE A 31 5.70 22.10 -35.53
C ILE A 31 6.25 20.67 -35.55
N VAL A 32 7.10 20.35 -36.53
CA VAL A 32 7.72 19.02 -36.63
C VAL A 32 8.59 18.72 -35.41
N SER A 33 9.38 19.69 -34.95
CA SER A 33 10.23 19.53 -33.76
C SER A 33 9.42 19.25 -32.50
N VAL A 34 8.33 20.00 -32.25
CA VAL A 34 7.43 19.80 -31.12
C VAL A 34 6.76 18.42 -31.18
N PHE A 35 6.29 18.03 -32.36
CA PHE A 35 5.67 16.72 -32.57
C PHE A 35 6.66 15.58 -32.34
N LEU A 36 7.87 15.70 -32.81
CA LEU A 36 8.94 14.70 -32.61
C LEU A 36 9.33 14.59 -31.14
N PHE A 37 9.48 15.75 -30.48
CA PHE A 37 9.77 15.80 -29.04
C PHE A 37 8.67 15.11 -28.21
N TYR A 38 7.40 15.43 -28.49
CA TYR A 38 6.28 14.76 -27.80
C TYR A 38 6.30 13.26 -28.04
N TYR A 39 6.46 12.82 -29.28
CA TYR A 39 6.40 11.39 -29.62
C TYR A 39 7.55 10.59 -29.02
N LEU A 40 8.77 11.13 -29.03
CA LEU A 40 9.99 10.44 -28.58
C LEU A 40 10.18 10.53 -27.06
N LYS A 41 9.81 11.66 -26.44
CA LYS A 41 10.16 11.93 -25.04
C LYS A 41 8.99 11.78 -24.06
N LEU A 42 7.75 12.12 -24.45
CA LEU A 42 6.62 12.14 -23.54
C LEU A 42 5.69 10.93 -23.65
N LYS A 43 5.44 10.47 -24.86
CA LYS A 43 4.42 9.44 -25.11
C LYS A 43 4.70 8.13 -24.35
N GLN A 44 5.95 7.67 -24.36
CA GLN A 44 6.35 6.41 -23.78
C GLN A 44 6.24 6.40 -22.23
N PRO A 45 6.83 7.38 -21.50
CA PRO A 45 6.68 7.43 -20.04
C PRO A 45 5.23 7.60 -19.58
N ILE A 46 4.44 8.46 -20.27
CA ILE A 46 3.03 8.69 -19.93
C ILE A 46 2.21 7.39 -20.10
N SER A 47 2.40 6.67 -21.20
CA SER A 47 1.72 5.39 -21.43
C SER A 47 2.11 4.35 -20.38
N CYS A 48 3.37 4.31 -19.97
CA CYS A 48 3.86 3.42 -18.93
C CYS A 48 3.19 3.71 -17.57
N LEU A 49 3.10 5.00 -17.19
CA LEU A 49 2.41 5.43 -15.98
C LEU A 49 0.91 5.10 -16.01
N GLN A 50 0.23 5.35 -17.13
CA GLN A 50 -1.19 5.02 -17.30
C GLN A 50 -1.44 3.52 -17.11
N ASN A 51 -0.61 2.67 -17.72
CA ASN A 51 -0.71 1.22 -17.54
C ASN A 51 -0.45 0.81 -16.09
N GLY A 52 0.53 1.42 -15.43
CA GLY A 52 0.82 1.21 -14.02
C GLY A 52 -0.37 1.56 -13.13
N ILE A 53 -1.00 2.71 -13.36
CA ILE A 53 -2.20 3.14 -12.63
C ILE A 53 -3.34 2.13 -12.81
N MET A 54 -3.62 1.69 -14.03
CA MET A 54 -4.66 0.70 -14.30
C MET A 54 -4.40 -0.64 -13.59
N ARG A 55 -3.14 -1.09 -13.50
CA ARG A 55 -2.78 -2.28 -12.76
C ARG A 55 -3.02 -2.11 -11.26
N ILE A 56 -2.62 -0.98 -10.67
CA ILE A 56 -2.88 -0.67 -9.26
C ILE A 56 -4.39 -0.63 -8.96
N GLN A 57 -5.21 -0.05 -9.83
CA GLN A 57 -6.67 -0.04 -9.68
C GLN A 57 -7.27 -1.46 -9.67
N ASN A 58 -6.65 -2.39 -10.37
CA ASN A 58 -7.03 -3.79 -10.39
C ASN A 58 -6.40 -4.62 -9.24
N ASN A 59 -5.81 -3.97 -8.24
CA ASN A 59 -5.06 -4.60 -7.13
C ASN A 59 -3.86 -5.45 -7.59
N ASP A 60 -3.38 -5.25 -8.80
CA ASP A 60 -2.16 -5.88 -9.29
C ASP A 60 -0.97 -4.95 -8.98
N LEU A 61 -0.26 -5.26 -7.92
CA LEU A 61 0.94 -4.53 -7.48
C LEU A 61 2.24 -5.26 -7.88
N ASP A 62 2.14 -6.45 -8.48
CA ASP A 62 3.30 -7.29 -8.83
C ASP A 62 3.85 -6.94 -10.22
N PHE A 63 4.35 -5.72 -10.35
CA PHE A 63 5.05 -5.23 -11.53
C PHE A 63 6.12 -4.22 -11.10
N SER A 64 6.99 -3.85 -12.01
CA SER A 64 7.93 -2.75 -11.83
C SER A 64 7.83 -1.78 -13.01
N LEU A 65 8.01 -0.49 -12.75
CA LEU A 65 8.07 0.51 -13.78
C LEU A 65 9.52 0.74 -14.20
N PRO A 66 9.84 0.61 -15.50
CA PRO A 66 11.17 0.94 -15.97
C PRO A 66 11.41 2.46 -15.91
N ILE A 67 12.55 2.87 -15.39
CA ILE A 67 13.00 4.26 -15.46
C ILE A 67 13.57 4.49 -16.87
N LEU A 68 12.77 5.12 -17.72
CA LEU A 68 13.09 5.27 -19.16
C LEU A 68 13.93 6.50 -19.48
N SER A 69 14.11 7.43 -18.54
CA SER A 69 14.76 8.72 -18.78
C SER A 69 15.38 9.27 -17.50
N ASN A 70 16.41 10.12 -17.62
CA ASN A 70 17.03 10.84 -16.49
C ASN A 70 16.54 12.30 -16.36
N ASP A 71 15.41 12.62 -17.00
CA ASP A 71 14.76 13.92 -16.95
C ASP A 71 13.61 13.95 -15.91
N GLU A 72 12.78 15.00 -15.94
CA GLU A 72 11.64 15.17 -15.06
C GLU A 72 10.63 14.01 -15.17
N MET A 73 10.50 13.43 -16.36
CA MET A 73 9.64 12.27 -16.59
C MET A 73 10.22 11.01 -15.91
N GLY A 74 11.54 10.85 -15.95
CA GLY A 74 12.22 9.76 -15.23
C GLY A 74 12.08 9.88 -13.73
N GLN A 75 12.19 11.10 -13.18
CA GLN A 75 11.95 11.36 -11.75
C GLN A 75 10.51 11.05 -11.35
N LEU A 76 9.54 11.41 -12.19
CA LEU A 76 8.13 11.08 -11.97
C LEU A 76 7.89 9.55 -11.96
N CYS A 77 8.47 8.82 -12.90
CA CYS A 77 8.40 7.36 -12.93
C CYS A 77 9.05 6.73 -11.68
N ALA A 78 10.17 7.26 -11.22
CA ALA A 78 10.85 6.79 -10.01
C ALA A 78 10.00 7.02 -8.76
N ALA A 79 9.42 8.21 -8.59
CA ALA A 79 8.52 8.53 -7.48
C ALA A 79 7.27 7.64 -7.48
N PHE A 80 6.72 7.36 -8.66
CA PHE A 80 5.59 6.44 -8.80
C PHE A 80 5.97 5.00 -8.41
N GLU A 81 7.15 4.52 -8.81
CA GLU A 81 7.65 3.20 -8.45
C GLU A 81 7.89 3.07 -6.94
N GLU A 82 8.42 4.11 -6.30
CA GLU A 82 8.57 4.17 -4.86
C GLU A 82 7.20 4.06 -4.16
N MET A 83 6.23 4.85 -4.59
CA MET A 83 4.86 4.78 -4.07
C MET A 83 4.24 3.38 -4.25
N ARG A 84 4.39 2.76 -5.44
CA ARG A 84 3.92 1.39 -5.70
C ARG A 84 4.59 0.39 -4.75
N SER A 85 5.91 0.52 -4.57
CA SER A 85 6.67 -0.36 -3.67
C SER A 85 6.19 -0.25 -2.22
N GLU A 86 5.94 0.97 -1.75
CA GLU A 86 5.39 1.19 -0.39
C GLU A 86 3.97 0.64 -0.24
N LEU A 87 3.12 0.81 -1.26
CA LEU A 87 1.79 0.18 -1.30
C LEU A 87 1.87 -1.35 -1.24
N LEU A 88 2.80 -1.95 -1.98
CA LEU A 88 3.02 -3.39 -1.97
C LEU A 88 3.46 -3.88 -0.58
N LYS A 89 4.38 -3.18 0.08
CA LYS A 89 4.83 -3.50 1.45
C LYS A 89 3.68 -3.39 2.44
N SER A 90 2.93 -2.28 2.39
CA SER A 90 1.77 -2.06 3.25
C SER A 90 0.70 -3.14 3.07
N ASN A 91 0.41 -3.51 1.83
CA ASN A 91 -0.57 -4.55 1.51
C ASN A 91 -0.12 -5.92 2.06
N ARG A 92 1.15 -6.29 1.87
CA ARG A 92 1.72 -7.53 2.43
C ARG A 92 1.62 -7.56 3.96
N LEU A 93 1.93 -6.45 4.62
CA LEU A 93 1.80 -6.35 6.08
C LEU A 93 0.36 -6.54 6.54
N LEU A 94 -0.60 -5.91 5.87
CA LEU A 94 -2.03 -6.07 6.17
C LEU A 94 -2.49 -7.52 5.99
N TRP A 95 -2.04 -8.20 4.93
CA TRP A 95 -2.33 -9.63 4.73
C TRP A 95 -1.75 -10.51 5.84
N GLN A 96 -0.50 -10.24 6.24
CA GLN A 96 0.14 -10.98 7.35
C GLN A 96 -0.63 -10.78 8.66
N GLN A 97 -1.02 -9.55 8.98
CA GLN A 97 -1.82 -9.26 10.18
C GLN A 97 -3.20 -9.93 10.13
N ALA A 98 -3.86 -9.92 8.98
CA ALA A 98 -5.15 -10.58 8.81
C ALA A 98 -5.05 -12.11 8.98
N GLU A 99 -4.02 -12.74 8.44
CA GLU A 99 -3.79 -14.18 8.57
C GLU A 99 -3.44 -14.57 10.01
N GLU A 100 -2.60 -13.79 10.68
CA GLU A 100 -2.27 -14.00 12.09
C GLU A 100 -3.51 -13.88 12.96
N ARG A 101 -4.32 -12.85 12.75
CA ARG A 101 -5.60 -12.67 13.46
C ARG A 101 -6.57 -13.84 13.23
N LYS A 102 -6.65 -14.34 12.00
CA LYS A 102 -7.45 -15.51 11.66
C LYS A 102 -6.95 -16.75 12.39
N ARG A 103 -5.63 -16.96 12.44
CA ARG A 103 -5.00 -18.06 13.13
C ARG A 103 -5.25 -18.02 14.64
N LEU A 104 -5.08 -16.84 15.26
CA LEU A 104 -5.40 -16.64 16.67
C LEU A 104 -6.87 -16.93 16.99
N ASN A 105 -7.81 -16.41 16.19
CA ASN A 105 -9.24 -16.67 16.38
C ASN A 105 -9.59 -18.16 16.24
N ALA A 106 -8.94 -18.89 15.34
CA ALA A 106 -9.14 -20.32 15.17
C ALA A 106 -8.64 -21.09 16.41
N ALA A 107 -7.45 -20.74 16.92
CA ALA A 107 -6.89 -21.32 18.13
C ALA A 107 -7.80 -21.08 19.35
N PHE A 108 -8.22 -19.84 19.58
CA PHE A 108 -9.15 -19.50 20.66
C PHE A 108 -10.48 -20.27 20.55
N SER A 109 -11.05 -20.38 19.35
CA SER A 109 -12.28 -21.12 19.13
C SER A 109 -12.13 -22.62 19.45
N HIS A 110 -10.97 -23.19 19.13
CA HIS A 110 -10.66 -24.58 19.46
C HIS A 110 -10.53 -24.78 20.97
N ASP A 111 -9.78 -23.91 21.64
CA ASP A 111 -9.46 -24.02 23.04
C ASP A 111 -10.68 -23.76 23.98
N LEU A 112 -11.61 -22.91 23.52
CA LEU A 112 -12.89 -22.70 24.21
C LEU A 112 -13.87 -23.87 24.03
N ARG A 113 -13.76 -24.63 22.93
CA ARG A 113 -14.69 -25.76 22.68
C ARG A 113 -14.61 -26.83 23.78
N ASN A 114 -13.41 -27.13 24.24
CA ASN A 114 -13.20 -28.16 25.28
C ASN A 114 -13.91 -27.81 26.62
N PRO A 115 -13.64 -26.65 27.25
CA PRO A 115 -14.30 -26.31 28.51
C PRO A 115 -15.82 -26.20 28.34
N ILE A 116 -16.32 -25.64 27.22
CA ILE A 116 -17.76 -25.58 26.95
C ILE A 116 -18.39 -26.98 26.85
N THR A 117 -17.69 -27.94 26.24
CA THR A 117 -18.17 -29.32 26.14
C THR A 117 -18.27 -29.98 27.52
N VAL A 118 -17.27 -29.77 28.39
CA VAL A 118 -17.29 -30.28 29.77
C VAL A 118 -18.42 -29.63 30.57
N LEU A 119 -18.59 -28.30 30.48
CA LEU A 119 -19.70 -27.60 31.14
C LEU A 119 -21.06 -28.16 30.73
N LYS A 120 -21.29 -28.35 29.41
CA LYS A 120 -22.53 -28.97 28.91
C LYS A 120 -22.75 -30.37 29.47
N GLY A 121 -21.69 -31.18 29.55
CA GLY A 121 -21.73 -32.50 30.13
C GLY A 121 -22.11 -32.47 31.62
N SER A 122 -21.46 -31.59 32.41
CA SER A 122 -21.73 -31.44 33.86
C SER A 122 -23.17 -30.95 34.12
N VAL A 123 -23.67 -29.98 33.34
CA VAL A 123 -25.06 -29.52 33.44
C VAL A 123 -26.06 -30.66 33.13
N LYS A 124 -25.75 -31.53 32.15
CA LYS A 124 -26.58 -32.68 31.83
C LYS A 124 -26.67 -33.69 33.00
N LEU A 125 -25.54 -33.95 33.68
CA LEU A 125 -25.50 -34.83 34.86
C LEU A 125 -26.35 -34.25 36.01
N LEU A 126 -26.23 -32.95 36.29
CA LEU A 126 -27.05 -32.28 37.31
C LEU A 126 -28.54 -32.36 36.99
N ARG A 127 -28.94 -32.22 35.71
CA ARG A 127 -30.35 -32.38 35.29
C ARG A 127 -30.88 -33.80 35.47
N GLN A 128 -30.01 -34.80 35.50
CA GLN A 128 -30.35 -36.21 35.76
C GLN A 128 -30.42 -36.54 37.25
N GLY A 129 -30.22 -35.53 38.13
CA GLY A 129 -30.25 -35.71 39.58
C GLY A 129 -28.94 -36.19 40.18
N ILE A 130 -27.87 -36.27 39.38
CA ILE A 130 -26.53 -36.63 39.85
C ILE A 130 -25.89 -35.35 40.42
N GLN A 131 -26.07 -35.09 41.68
CA GLN A 131 -25.47 -33.99 42.43
C GLN A 131 -24.23 -34.50 43.18
N ASP A 132 -23.15 -34.66 42.45
CA ASP A 132 -21.85 -35.03 42.97
C ASP A 132 -21.01 -33.73 43.13
N GLU A 133 -20.31 -33.62 44.28
CA GLU A 133 -19.41 -32.51 44.60
C GLU A 133 -18.37 -32.31 43.49
N GLN A 134 -17.86 -33.40 42.92
CA GLN A 134 -16.94 -33.35 41.79
C GLN A 134 -17.55 -32.69 40.53
N THR A 135 -18.85 -32.80 40.34
CA THR A 135 -19.54 -32.18 39.19
C THR A 135 -19.63 -30.66 39.38
N ILE A 136 -19.81 -30.19 40.60
CA ILE A 136 -19.84 -28.78 40.96
C ILE A 136 -18.44 -28.19 40.83
N ASP A 137 -17.43 -28.81 41.38
CA ASP A 137 -16.03 -28.39 41.28
C ASP A 137 -15.56 -28.28 39.82
N ARG A 138 -15.97 -29.22 38.97
CA ARG A 138 -15.70 -29.15 37.52
C ARG A 138 -16.35 -27.95 36.87
N LEU A 139 -17.61 -27.66 37.19
CA LEU A 139 -18.29 -26.48 36.67
C LEU A 139 -17.55 -25.20 37.03
N GLU A 140 -17.17 -25.05 38.29
CA GLU A 140 -16.46 -23.89 38.80
C GLU A 140 -15.09 -23.73 38.11
N SER A 141 -14.28 -24.79 38.09
CA SER A 141 -12.95 -24.77 37.50
C SER A 141 -12.95 -24.45 35.98
N TYR A 142 -13.90 -25.01 35.23
CA TYR A 142 -14.00 -24.76 33.79
C TYR A 142 -14.61 -23.40 33.49
N THR A 143 -15.47 -22.85 34.35
CA THR A 143 -15.96 -21.47 34.24
C THR A 143 -14.81 -20.49 34.44
N LEU A 144 -14.02 -20.66 35.50
CA LEU A 144 -12.83 -19.84 35.75
C LEU A 144 -11.83 -19.91 34.59
N ARG A 145 -11.66 -21.08 34.01
CA ARG A 145 -10.78 -21.25 32.84
C ARG A 145 -11.29 -20.49 31.64
N ILE A 146 -12.60 -20.44 31.39
CA ILE A 146 -13.19 -19.63 30.32
C ILE A 146 -12.97 -18.13 30.57
N GLU A 147 -13.16 -17.68 31.81
CA GLU A 147 -12.88 -16.28 32.19
C GLU A 147 -11.44 -15.88 31.88
N GLN A 148 -10.47 -16.72 32.28
CA GLN A 148 -9.05 -16.50 31.97
C GLN A 148 -8.78 -16.42 30.46
N TYR A 149 -9.41 -17.27 29.64
CA TYR A 149 -9.28 -17.20 28.18
C TYR A 149 -9.85 -15.90 27.60
N VAL A 150 -11.02 -15.46 28.08
CA VAL A 150 -11.64 -14.20 27.64
C VAL A 150 -10.78 -13.00 28.02
N GLU A 151 -10.21 -12.99 29.21
CA GLU A 151 -9.32 -11.93 29.68
C GLU A 151 -8.02 -11.89 28.87
N ALA A 152 -7.40 -13.03 28.59
CA ALA A 152 -6.22 -13.13 27.74
C ALA A 152 -6.52 -12.60 26.32
N MET A 153 -7.64 -12.97 25.73
CA MET A 153 -8.07 -12.48 24.42
C MET A 153 -8.29 -10.98 24.42
N SER A 154 -8.95 -10.45 25.45
CA SER A 154 -9.16 -9.00 25.61
C SER A 154 -7.83 -8.24 25.71
N SER A 155 -6.86 -8.81 26.41
CA SER A 155 -5.51 -8.23 26.57
C SER A 155 -4.76 -8.19 25.24
N VAL A 156 -4.83 -9.24 24.43
CA VAL A 156 -4.24 -9.28 23.08
C VAL A 156 -4.90 -8.24 22.18
N GLN A 157 -6.24 -8.12 22.21
CA GLN A 157 -6.93 -7.10 21.41
C GLN A 157 -6.56 -5.67 21.82
N LYS A 158 -6.37 -5.41 23.12
CA LYS A 158 -5.90 -4.10 23.60
C LYS A 158 -4.49 -3.80 23.11
N LEU A 159 -3.60 -4.79 23.11
CA LEU A 159 -2.22 -4.63 22.59
C LEU A 159 -2.22 -4.34 21.08
N GLU A 160 -3.08 -4.99 20.30
CA GLU A 160 -3.22 -4.71 18.85
C GLU A 160 -3.71 -3.28 18.57
N GLN A 161 -4.51 -2.68 19.45
CA GLN A 161 -5.02 -1.32 19.31
C GLN A 161 -4.01 -0.25 19.74
N LEU A 162 -2.95 -0.63 20.46
CA LEU A 162 -1.90 0.29 20.86
C LEU A 162 -1.10 0.72 19.64
N SER A 163 -1.28 1.98 19.24
CA SER A 163 -0.44 2.63 18.22
C SER A 163 0.97 2.80 18.78
N VAL A 164 1.84 1.84 18.48
CA VAL A 164 3.26 1.94 18.84
C VAL A 164 3.90 2.99 17.94
N LYS A 165 4.15 4.19 18.48
CA LYS A 165 4.99 5.18 17.81
C LYS A 165 6.44 4.81 18.07
N PRO A 166 7.25 4.50 17.06
CA PRO A 166 8.67 4.24 17.25
C PRO A 166 9.32 5.49 17.85
N LYS A 167 9.95 5.34 18.99
CA LYS A 167 10.73 6.40 19.66
C LYS A 167 12.16 5.93 19.79
N GLU A 168 13.09 6.73 19.31
CA GLU A 168 14.50 6.46 19.56
C GLU A 168 14.79 6.61 21.04
N ILE A 169 15.17 5.52 21.68
CA ILE A 169 15.54 5.49 23.10
C ILE A 169 17.00 5.04 23.19
N ARG A 170 17.77 5.71 24.04
CA ARG A 170 19.15 5.28 24.31
C ARG A 170 19.12 3.93 25.01
N LEU A 171 19.98 3.00 24.58
CA LEU A 171 20.07 1.64 25.12
C LEU A 171 20.23 1.61 26.64
N SER A 172 20.96 2.57 27.22
CA SER A 172 21.16 2.71 28.67
C SER A 172 19.86 3.00 29.44
N VAL A 173 18.95 3.80 28.84
CA VAL A 173 17.65 4.10 29.45
C VAL A 173 16.74 2.87 29.42
N LEU A 174 16.71 2.18 28.29
CA LEU A 174 15.94 0.93 28.14
C LEU A 174 16.42 -0.13 29.15
N GLN A 175 17.74 -0.25 29.35
CA GLN A 175 18.31 -1.22 30.28
C GLN A 175 17.96 -0.90 31.73
N SER A 176 17.95 0.39 32.11
CA SER A 176 17.54 0.81 33.47
C SER A 176 16.05 0.56 33.74
N GLU A 177 15.16 0.86 32.77
CA GLU A 177 13.72 0.61 32.89
C GLU A 177 13.39 -0.89 32.98
N LEU A 178 14.08 -1.73 32.19
CA LEU A 178 13.94 -3.18 32.27
C LEU A 178 14.40 -3.76 33.61
N GLN A 179 15.51 -3.24 34.18
CA GLN A 179 15.97 -3.67 35.49
C GLN A 179 15.03 -3.25 36.60
N GLU A 180 14.43 -2.07 36.52
CA GLU A 180 13.46 -1.59 37.49
C GLU A 180 12.17 -2.42 37.45
N THR A 181 11.66 -2.70 36.25
CA THR A 181 10.47 -3.56 36.05
C THR A 181 10.71 -4.99 36.54
N ALA A 182 11.90 -5.55 36.30
CA ALA A 182 12.28 -6.87 36.77
C ALA A 182 12.46 -6.98 38.30
N ARG A 183 12.64 -5.85 39.00
CA ARG A 183 12.69 -5.81 40.46
C ARG A 183 11.31 -5.73 41.12
N LEU A 184 10.30 -5.30 40.34
CA LEU A 184 8.92 -5.15 40.81
C LEU A 184 8.05 -6.42 40.59
N LEU A 185 8.57 -7.38 39.84
CA LEU A 185 7.99 -8.73 39.62
C LEU A 185 8.63 -9.75 40.51
#